data_1b04294b10329f84823e54d41a3ee60b
#
_entry.id   1b04294b10329f84823e54d41a3ee60b
#
_cell.length_a   1.000
_cell.length_b   1.000
_cell.length_c   1.000
_cell.angle_alpha   90.00
_cell.angle_beta   90.00
_cell.angle_gamma   90.00
#
_symmetry.space_group_name_H-M   'P 1'
#
loop_
_entity.id
_entity.type
_entity.pdbx_description
1 polymer ?
#
loop_
_entity_poly.entity_id
_entity_poly.type
_entity_poly.pdbx_seq_one_letter_code
_entity_poly.pdbx_strand_id
1 'polypeptide(L)'
;MDERPDYGNWVPAPMIKALWGATATVGIASVVLAARKATRVFGLACAGVTCAAAGMSAYMTACRREFDFEGGALMGQIHQIVVDHLPWNGQGALLDVGCGAGALTIRCAKAFPQAQVHGVDMWGANWAYSREQCERNAQIEGVGDRATFSRGNAESLPFASESFDAVVSNFVYHEVSSEPDKHALIRESLRVLKPGGAFALQDMMCQQSMYGDMEAFCDELRRDGIAEVHFEPHTEDAPFIPAYVKAPWMISGAGLLWGRK
;
A
#
# COMPACT_ATOMS: atom_id res chain seq x y z
N MET A 1 22.76 -6.35 -19.07
CA MET A 1 22.03 -5.28 -18.35
C MET A 1 21.39 -5.98 -17.17
N ASP A 2 21.77 -5.62 -15.96
CA ASP A 2 21.10 -6.16 -14.78
C ASP A 2 19.62 -5.72 -14.85
N GLU A 3 18.74 -6.68 -15.04
CA GLU A 3 17.30 -6.42 -14.95
C GLU A 3 16.99 -6.04 -13.50
N ARG A 4 16.26 -4.93 -13.33
CA ARG A 4 15.83 -4.46 -12.01
C ARG A 4 14.37 -4.79 -11.78
N PRO A 5 13.96 -5.09 -10.52
CA PRO A 5 12.57 -5.31 -10.20
C PRO A 5 11.77 -4.03 -10.38
N ASP A 6 10.55 -4.14 -10.89
CA ASP A 6 9.58 -3.04 -10.99
C ASP A 6 8.45 -3.26 -9.99
N TYR A 7 8.55 -2.58 -8.86
CA TYR A 7 7.52 -2.64 -7.81
C TYR A 7 6.44 -1.55 -7.96
N GLY A 8 6.51 -0.75 -9.04
CA GLY A 8 5.60 0.36 -9.23
C GLY A 8 5.84 1.50 -8.23
N ASN A 9 4.79 2.25 -7.95
CA ASN A 9 4.84 3.37 -6.99
C ASN A 9 3.41 3.77 -6.60
N TRP A 10 3.17 4.07 -5.33
CA TRP A 10 1.86 4.50 -4.82
C TRP A 10 1.39 5.84 -5.40
N VAL A 11 2.30 6.62 -5.97
CA VAL A 11 1.98 7.83 -6.75
C VAL A 11 2.18 7.52 -8.25
N PRO A 12 1.13 7.22 -9.02
CA PRO A 12 1.26 6.77 -10.42
C PRO A 12 1.91 7.81 -11.34
N ALA A 13 2.85 7.38 -12.19
CA ALA A 13 3.50 8.27 -13.15
C ALA A 13 2.53 8.97 -14.12
N PRO A 14 1.45 8.32 -14.63
CA PRO A 14 0.45 9.00 -15.45
C PRO A 14 -0.22 10.17 -14.74
N MET A 15 -0.50 10.05 -13.43
CA MET A 15 -1.07 11.14 -12.63
C MET A 15 -0.12 12.34 -12.57
N ILE A 16 1.18 12.14 -12.35
CA ILE A 16 2.18 13.20 -12.34
C ILE A 16 2.24 13.90 -13.71
N LYS A 17 2.24 13.13 -14.80
CA LYS A 17 2.22 13.70 -16.17
C LYS A 17 0.97 14.53 -16.41
N ALA A 18 -0.21 14.06 -15.97
CA ALA A 18 -1.46 14.80 -16.11
C ALA A 18 -1.47 16.11 -15.30
N LEU A 19 -0.97 16.08 -14.05
CA LEU A 19 -0.84 17.28 -13.22
C LEU A 19 0.06 18.35 -13.86
N TRP A 20 1.24 17.97 -14.32
CA TRP A 20 2.14 18.90 -15.01
C TRP A 20 1.57 19.39 -16.35
N GLY A 21 0.89 18.52 -17.10
CA GLY A 21 0.20 18.91 -18.36
C GLY A 21 -0.91 19.93 -18.12
N ALA A 22 -1.75 19.71 -17.11
CA ALA A 22 -2.80 20.67 -16.71
C ALA A 22 -2.19 22.00 -16.24
N THR A 23 -1.15 21.95 -15.42
CA THR A 23 -0.41 23.14 -14.95
C THR A 23 0.14 23.95 -16.13
N ALA A 24 0.77 23.31 -17.10
CA ALA A 24 1.31 23.96 -18.29
C ALA A 24 0.19 24.61 -19.13
N THR A 25 -0.93 23.92 -19.32
CA THR A 25 -2.07 24.41 -20.09
C THR A 25 -2.66 25.68 -19.47
N VAL A 26 -2.92 25.67 -18.15
CA VAL A 26 -3.42 26.85 -17.43
C VAL A 26 -2.39 27.98 -17.44
N GLY A 27 -1.10 27.67 -17.33
CA GLY A 27 -0.02 28.65 -17.41
C GLY A 27 0.03 29.36 -18.76
N ILE A 28 -0.06 28.64 -19.87
CA ILE A 28 -0.11 29.22 -21.22
C ILE A 28 -1.36 30.11 -21.35
N ALA A 29 -2.52 29.65 -20.95
CA ALA A 29 -3.76 30.43 -20.97
C ALA A 29 -3.63 31.72 -20.15
N SER A 30 -3.00 31.66 -18.98
CA SER A 30 -2.72 32.80 -18.11
C SER A 30 -1.91 33.88 -18.85
N VAL A 31 -0.81 33.49 -19.48
CA VAL A 31 0.05 34.42 -20.23
C VAL A 31 -0.71 35.09 -21.40
N VAL A 32 -1.46 34.30 -22.18
CA VAL A 32 -2.24 34.80 -23.32
C VAL A 32 -3.31 35.79 -22.88
N LEU A 33 -4.02 35.48 -21.77
CA LEU A 33 -5.08 36.35 -21.22
C LEU A 33 -4.50 37.63 -20.59
N ALA A 34 -3.38 37.52 -19.89
CA ALA A 34 -2.70 38.68 -19.28
C ALA A 34 -2.13 39.67 -20.29
N ALA A 35 -1.72 39.20 -21.47
CA ALA A 35 -1.21 40.02 -22.53
C ALA A 35 -2.26 40.98 -23.15
N ARG A 36 -3.56 40.69 -23.01
CA ARG A 36 -4.66 41.48 -23.57
C ARG A 36 -5.29 42.35 -22.47
N LYS A 37 -5.41 43.68 -22.76
CA LYS A 37 -5.94 44.66 -21.80
C LYS A 37 -7.33 44.28 -21.27
N ALA A 38 -8.23 43.76 -22.13
CA ALA A 38 -9.60 43.37 -21.80
C ALA A 38 -9.69 42.12 -20.87
N THR A 39 -8.70 41.23 -20.87
CA THR A 39 -8.72 39.97 -20.13
C THR A 39 -7.60 39.87 -19.08
N ARG A 40 -6.87 40.97 -18.85
CA ARG A 40 -5.70 41.00 -17.97
C ARG A 40 -5.97 40.51 -16.54
N VAL A 41 -7.11 40.89 -15.96
CA VAL A 41 -7.51 40.51 -14.62
C VAL A 41 -7.71 39.00 -14.55
N PHE A 42 -8.37 38.40 -15.55
CA PHE A 42 -8.54 36.94 -15.64
C PHE A 42 -7.19 36.23 -15.81
N GLY A 43 -6.30 36.78 -16.64
CA GLY A 43 -4.95 36.25 -16.81
C GLY A 43 -4.16 36.20 -15.48
N LEU A 44 -4.26 37.26 -14.67
CA LEU A 44 -3.62 37.32 -13.36
C LEU A 44 -4.24 36.30 -12.36
N ALA A 45 -5.58 36.14 -12.39
CA ALA A 45 -6.23 35.12 -11.59
C ALA A 45 -5.78 33.71 -11.99
N CYS A 46 -5.71 33.42 -13.30
CA CYS A 46 -5.16 32.16 -13.82
C CYS A 46 -3.69 31.95 -13.43
N ALA A 47 -2.88 33.01 -13.31
CA ALA A 47 -1.51 32.90 -12.83
C ALA A 47 -1.44 32.40 -11.38
N GLY A 48 -2.31 32.87 -10.51
CA GLY A 48 -2.44 32.37 -9.13
C GLY A 48 -2.80 30.87 -9.09
N VAL A 49 -3.77 30.47 -9.91
CA VAL A 49 -4.15 29.05 -10.06
C VAL A 49 -2.97 28.22 -10.60
N THR A 50 -2.23 28.75 -11.59
CA THR A 50 -1.03 28.08 -12.12
C THR A 50 0.03 27.87 -11.05
N CYS A 51 0.30 28.87 -10.21
CA CYS A 51 1.27 28.74 -9.12
C CYS A 51 0.83 27.66 -8.11
N ALA A 52 -0.44 27.62 -7.72
CA ALA A 52 -0.97 26.59 -6.83
C ALA A 52 -0.89 25.19 -7.45
N ALA A 53 -1.26 25.04 -8.72
CA ALA A 53 -1.15 23.79 -9.46
C ALA A 53 0.31 23.32 -9.61
N ALA A 54 1.24 24.24 -9.87
CA ALA A 54 2.66 23.93 -9.93
C ALA A 54 3.21 23.46 -8.57
N GLY A 55 2.79 24.11 -7.48
CA GLY A 55 3.11 23.68 -6.10
C GLY A 55 2.62 22.27 -5.81
N MET A 56 1.37 21.97 -6.17
CA MET A 56 0.80 20.62 -6.00
C MET A 56 1.54 19.60 -6.87
N SER A 57 1.82 19.92 -8.14
CA SER A 57 2.55 19.03 -9.06
C SER A 57 3.96 18.72 -8.54
N ALA A 58 4.65 19.72 -8.01
CA ALA A 58 5.98 19.58 -7.41
C ALA A 58 5.92 18.73 -6.13
N TYR A 59 4.93 18.97 -5.26
CA TYR A 59 4.68 18.18 -4.05
C TYR A 59 4.44 16.71 -4.38
N MET A 60 3.53 16.42 -5.31
CA MET A 60 3.23 15.03 -5.71
C MET A 60 4.44 14.35 -6.38
N THR A 61 5.26 15.12 -7.13
CA THR A 61 6.52 14.62 -7.69
C THR A 61 7.52 14.26 -6.60
N ALA A 62 7.62 15.08 -5.53
CA ALA A 62 8.45 14.78 -4.37
C ALA A 62 7.97 13.53 -3.64
N CYS A 63 6.64 13.40 -3.37
CA CYS A 63 6.06 12.20 -2.77
C CYS A 63 6.37 10.95 -3.60
N ARG A 64 6.21 11.02 -4.94
CA ARG A 64 6.57 9.89 -5.81
C ARG A 64 8.02 9.48 -5.64
N ARG A 65 8.96 10.43 -5.53
CA ARG A 65 10.38 10.15 -5.33
C ARG A 65 10.65 9.47 -3.99
N GLU A 66 9.95 9.85 -2.94
CA GLU A 66 10.09 9.21 -1.62
C GLU A 66 9.57 7.77 -1.63
N PHE A 67 8.43 7.51 -2.28
CA PHE A 67 7.86 6.17 -2.39
C PHE A 67 8.60 5.25 -3.37
N ASP A 68 9.52 5.76 -4.17
CA ASP A 68 10.31 4.96 -5.09
C ASP A 68 11.30 4.05 -4.36
N PHE A 69 11.42 2.77 -4.77
CA PHE A 69 12.32 1.81 -4.15
C PHE A 69 13.80 2.17 -4.31
N GLU A 70 14.17 2.91 -5.36
CA GLU A 70 15.53 3.38 -5.61
C GLU A 70 15.75 4.83 -5.14
N GLY A 71 14.68 5.62 -4.99
CA GLY A 71 14.70 7.00 -4.53
C GLY A 71 14.78 7.11 -3.01
N GLY A 72 13.66 7.52 -2.39
CA GLY A 72 13.54 7.60 -0.92
C GLY A 72 13.42 6.24 -0.23
N ALA A 73 13.17 5.18 -0.98
CA ALA A 73 12.98 3.81 -0.50
C ALA A 73 11.85 3.63 0.54
N LEU A 74 10.93 4.62 0.63
CA LEU A 74 9.91 4.68 1.67
C LEU A 74 8.95 3.49 1.60
N MET A 75 8.50 3.08 0.40
CA MET A 75 7.66 1.89 0.26
C MET A 75 8.32 0.65 0.88
N GLY A 76 9.61 0.44 0.59
CA GLY A 76 10.36 -0.68 1.14
C GLY A 76 10.49 -0.62 2.66
N GLN A 77 10.70 0.56 3.24
CA GLN A 77 10.79 0.75 4.69
C GLN A 77 9.44 0.53 5.38
N ILE A 78 8.34 0.96 4.76
CA ILE A 78 6.97 0.71 5.26
C ILE A 78 6.66 -0.80 5.24
N HIS A 79 6.98 -1.51 4.16
CA HIS A 79 6.84 -2.96 4.13
C HIS A 79 7.69 -3.66 5.22
N GLN A 80 8.84 -3.08 5.58
CA GLN A 80 9.68 -3.64 6.64
C GLN A 80 8.99 -3.57 8.01
N ILE A 81 8.16 -2.54 8.28
CA ILE A 81 7.35 -2.49 9.52
C ILE A 81 6.50 -3.76 9.65
N VAL A 82 5.84 -4.19 8.56
CA VAL A 82 5.01 -5.41 8.58
C VAL A 82 5.85 -6.66 8.89
N VAL A 83 7.02 -6.78 8.26
CA VAL A 83 7.92 -7.93 8.47
C VAL A 83 8.45 -7.96 9.90
N ASP A 84 8.86 -6.81 10.44
CA ASP A 84 9.46 -6.70 11.78
C ASP A 84 8.46 -7.01 12.92
N HIS A 85 7.15 -6.78 12.67
CA HIS A 85 6.10 -7.06 13.63
C HIS A 85 5.44 -8.43 13.46
N LEU A 86 5.81 -9.22 12.44
CA LEU A 86 5.26 -10.54 12.23
C LEU A 86 5.88 -11.54 13.22
N PRO A 87 5.15 -12.02 14.27
CA PRO A 87 5.72 -12.87 15.30
C PRO A 87 5.81 -14.33 14.84
N TRP A 88 6.55 -14.58 13.76
CA TRP A 88 6.63 -15.85 13.06
C TRP A 88 8.07 -16.38 12.99
N ASN A 89 8.22 -17.70 13.05
CA ASN A 89 9.54 -18.35 12.98
C ASN A 89 10.05 -18.55 11.55
N GLY A 90 9.25 -18.20 10.54
CA GLY A 90 9.62 -18.29 9.13
C GLY A 90 9.52 -19.68 8.51
N GLN A 91 8.83 -20.63 9.15
CA GLN A 91 8.66 -21.99 8.64
C GLN A 91 7.23 -22.25 8.19
N GLY A 92 7.05 -22.81 6.99
CA GLY A 92 5.75 -23.14 6.43
C GLY A 92 5.31 -22.18 5.34
N ALA A 93 4.00 -21.92 5.24
CA ALA A 93 3.39 -21.12 4.19
C ALA A 93 2.94 -19.74 4.72
N LEU A 94 3.34 -18.67 4.02
CA LEU A 94 2.91 -17.29 4.26
C LEU A 94 2.05 -16.80 3.10
N LEU A 95 0.93 -16.15 3.41
CA LEU A 95 0.08 -15.44 2.45
C LEU A 95 0.27 -13.93 2.57
N ASP A 96 0.49 -13.25 1.44
CA ASP A 96 0.45 -11.80 1.28
C ASP A 96 -0.83 -11.41 0.57
N VAL A 97 -1.78 -10.78 1.28
CA VAL A 97 -3.09 -10.39 0.77
C VAL A 97 -2.98 -9.02 0.13
N GLY A 98 -3.31 -8.93 -1.17
CA GLY A 98 -3.18 -7.72 -1.96
C GLY A 98 -1.73 -7.41 -2.34
N CYS A 99 -1.02 -8.39 -2.89
CA CYS A 99 0.42 -8.32 -3.12
C CYS A 99 0.87 -7.28 -4.16
N GLY A 100 -0.03 -6.70 -4.94
CA GLY A 100 0.27 -5.69 -5.97
C GLY A 100 1.32 -6.15 -6.98
N ALA A 101 2.50 -5.56 -6.94
CA ALA A 101 3.67 -5.92 -7.75
C ALA A 101 4.61 -6.93 -7.06
N GLY A 102 4.19 -7.53 -5.94
CA GLY A 102 4.91 -8.56 -5.20
C GLY A 102 5.98 -8.05 -4.22
N ALA A 103 6.01 -6.75 -3.92
CA ALA A 103 7.07 -6.16 -3.12
C ALA A 103 7.15 -6.72 -1.69
N LEU A 104 6.01 -6.82 -0.98
CA LEU A 104 5.96 -7.38 0.36
C LEU A 104 6.16 -8.90 0.33
N THR A 105 5.54 -9.61 -0.63
CA THR A 105 5.73 -11.06 -0.86
C THR A 105 7.22 -11.41 -0.97
N ILE A 106 7.95 -10.69 -1.84
CA ILE A 106 9.38 -10.91 -2.09
C ILE A 106 10.21 -10.55 -0.85
N ARG A 107 9.85 -9.46 -0.15
CA ARG A 107 10.52 -9.08 1.10
C ARG A 107 10.37 -10.16 2.17
N CYS A 108 9.17 -10.72 2.34
CA CYS A 108 8.92 -11.86 3.23
C CYS A 108 9.73 -13.08 2.81
N ALA A 109 9.78 -13.43 1.52
CA ALA A 109 10.57 -14.55 1.02
C ALA A 109 12.07 -14.40 1.30
N LYS A 110 12.59 -13.15 1.28
CA LYS A 110 13.99 -12.86 1.65
C LYS A 110 14.22 -12.91 3.16
N ALA A 111 13.28 -12.36 3.95
CA ALA A 111 13.38 -12.34 5.41
C ALA A 111 13.24 -13.74 6.03
N PHE A 112 12.46 -14.61 5.38
CA PHE A 112 12.16 -15.96 5.85
C PHE A 112 12.59 -17.01 4.81
N PRO A 113 13.88 -17.39 4.77
CA PRO A 113 14.43 -18.24 3.70
C PRO A 113 13.85 -19.67 3.63
N GLN A 114 13.19 -20.14 4.70
CA GLN A 114 12.56 -21.46 4.75
C GLN A 114 11.06 -21.42 4.42
N ALA A 115 10.50 -20.24 4.21
CA ALA A 115 9.09 -20.07 3.91
C ALA A 115 8.76 -20.32 2.43
N GLN A 116 7.56 -20.85 2.20
CA GLN A 116 6.86 -20.74 0.92
C GLN A 116 5.93 -19.53 1.01
N VAL A 117 6.11 -18.53 0.16
CA VAL A 117 5.36 -17.28 0.22
C VAL A 117 4.42 -17.18 -0.97
N HIS A 118 3.15 -16.92 -0.71
CA HIS A 118 2.14 -16.80 -1.76
C HIS A 118 1.53 -15.40 -1.73
N GLY A 119 1.63 -14.68 -2.83
CA GLY A 119 0.96 -13.41 -3.05
C GLY A 119 -0.39 -13.61 -3.75
N VAL A 120 -1.44 -12.99 -3.24
CA VAL A 120 -2.76 -12.98 -3.88
C VAL A 120 -3.20 -11.55 -4.15
N ASP A 121 -3.69 -11.29 -5.37
CA ASP A 121 -4.22 -9.97 -5.76
C ASP A 121 -5.32 -10.11 -6.81
N MET A 122 -6.18 -9.13 -6.91
CA MET A 122 -7.20 -9.08 -7.95
C MET A 122 -6.66 -8.53 -9.28
N TRP A 123 -5.57 -7.78 -9.24
CA TRP A 123 -4.98 -7.03 -10.36
C TRP A 123 -6.05 -6.32 -11.19
N GLY A 124 -6.80 -5.46 -10.50
CA GLY A 124 -7.88 -4.67 -11.08
C GLY A 124 -7.35 -3.54 -11.96
N ALA A 125 -8.26 -2.85 -12.66
CA ALA A 125 -7.91 -1.79 -13.60
C ALA A 125 -7.33 -0.52 -12.94
N ASN A 126 -7.43 -0.37 -11.62
CA ASN A 126 -6.97 0.81 -10.90
C ASN A 126 -5.43 0.90 -10.80
N TRP A 127 -4.76 -0.25 -10.84
CA TRP A 127 -3.31 -0.34 -10.73
C TRP A 127 -2.72 -1.07 -11.94
N ALA A 128 -1.59 -0.58 -12.43
CA ALA A 128 -0.88 -1.20 -13.56
C ALA A 128 0.01 -2.37 -13.11
N TYR A 129 -0.48 -3.20 -12.16
CA TYR A 129 0.21 -4.39 -11.67
C TYR A 129 -0.32 -5.66 -12.34
N SER A 130 0.50 -6.69 -12.41
CA SER A 130 0.12 -7.99 -12.94
C SER A 130 0.86 -9.14 -12.27
N ARG A 131 0.30 -10.32 -12.40
CA ARG A 131 0.94 -11.57 -11.95
C ARG A 131 2.32 -11.76 -12.59
N GLU A 132 2.43 -11.53 -13.90
CA GLU A 132 3.68 -11.67 -14.66
C GLU A 132 4.77 -10.71 -14.18
N GLN A 133 4.37 -9.51 -13.73
CA GLN A 133 5.28 -8.54 -13.10
C GLN A 133 5.80 -9.09 -11.76
N CYS A 134 4.93 -9.64 -10.92
CA CYS A 134 5.31 -10.26 -9.65
C CYS A 134 6.28 -11.41 -9.85
N GLU A 135 5.98 -12.33 -10.77
CA GLU A 135 6.80 -13.49 -11.11
C GLU A 135 8.18 -13.05 -11.61
N ARG A 136 8.23 -12.06 -12.51
CA ARG A 136 9.50 -11.49 -12.99
C ARG A 136 10.31 -10.85 -11.86
N ASN A 137 9.66 -10.03 -11.01
CA ASN A 137 10.32 -9.43 -9.86
C ASN A 137 10.91 -10.49 -8.92
N ALA A 138 10.17 -11.57 -8.64
CA ALA A 138 10.65 -12.67 -7.81
C ALA A 138 11.85 -13.40 -8.42
N GLN A 139 11.87 -13.57 -9.73
CA GLN A 139 13.04 -14.16 -10.44
C GLN A 139 14.26 -13.24 -10.34
N ILE A 140 14.11 -11.94 -10.62
CA ILE A 140 15.21 -10.96 -10.54
C ILE A 140 15.78 -10.92 -9.11
N GLU A 141 14.92 -11.02 -8.11
CA GLU A 141 15.28 -10.96 -6.69
C GLU A 141 15.77 -12.31 -6.11
N GLY A 142 15.83 -13.36 -6.94
CA GLY A 142 16.36 -14.67 -6.57
C GLY A 142 15.50 -15.48 -5.60
N VAL A 143 14.19 -15.24 -5.58
CA VAL A 143 13.21 -15.94 -4.71
C VAL A 143 12.08 -16.59 -5.51
N GLY A 144 12.18 -16.67 -6.83
CA GLY A 144 11.15 -17.21 -7.71
C GLY A 144 10.80 -18.69 -7.50
N ASP A 145 11.64 -19.44 -6.82
CA ASP A 145 11.41 -20.83 -6.40
C ASP A 145 10.49 -20.95 -5.17
N ARG A 146 10.34 -19.88 -4.39
CA ARG A 146 9.61 -19.84 -3.12
C ARG A 146 8.51 -18.80 -3.06
N ALA A 147 8.49 -17.85 -3.99
CA ALA A 147 7.45 -16.83 -4.13
C ALA A 147 6.54 -17.17 -5.31
N THR A 148 5.27 -17.41 -5.03
CA THR A 148 4.24 -17.75 -6.03
C THR A 148 3.10 -16.77 -5.98
N PHE A 149 2.32 -16.63 -7.06
CA PHE A 149 1.30 -15.62 -7.17
C PHE A 149 0.03 -16.15 -7.83
N SER A 150 -1.13 -15.76 -7.32
CA SER A 150 -2.42 -16.12 -7.91
C SER A 150 -3.43 -14.98 -7.85
N ARG A 151 -4.41 -15.03 -8.73
CA ARG A 151 -5.54 -14.09 -8.70
C ARG A 151 -6.53 -14.47 -7.61
N GLY A 152 -6.97 -13.48 -6.82
CA GLY A 152 -8.01 -13.64 -5.81
C GLY A 152 -8.54 -12.32 -5.32
N ASN A 153 -9.70 -12.36 -4.64
CA ASN A 153 -10.34 -11.20 -4.02
C ASN A 153 -10.20 -11.30 -2.51
N ALA A 154 -9.80 -10.20 -1.85
CA ALA A 154 -9.66 -10.12 -0.41
C ALA A 154 -10.99 -10.28 0.36
N GLU A 155 -12.13 -10.07 -0.29
CA GLU A 155 -13.47 -10.32 0.27
C GLU A 155 -13.77 -11.80 0.44
N SER A 156 -13.18 -12.64 -0.41
CA SER A 156 -13.36 -14.09 -0.42
C SER A 156 -12.11 -14.72 -0.99
N LEU A 157 -11.17 -15.02 -0.13
CA LEU A 157 -9.88 -15.59 -0.50
C LEU A 157 -10.08 -17.02 -1.04
N PRO A 158 -9.46 -17.36 -2.18
CA PRO A 158 -9.66 -18.67 -2.84
C PRO A 158 -8.88 -19.79 -2.15
N PHE A 159 -8.82 -19.75 -0.81
CA PHE A 159 -8.11 -20.73 0.01
C PHE A 159 -9.04 -21.30 1.07
N ALA A 160 -8.81 -22.56 1.44
CA ALA A 160 -9.51 -23.19 2.57
C ALA A 160 -9.15 -22.46 3.89
N SER A 161 -10.02 -22.54 4.89
CA SER A 161 -9.69 -22.10 6.24
C SER A 161 -8.43 -22.80 6.72
N GLU A 162 -7.63 -22.10 7.52
CA GLU A 162 -6.45 -22.68 8.21
C GLU A 162 -5.40 -23.27 7.23
N SER A 163 -5.17 -22.58 6.10
CA SER A 163 -4.20 -23.02 5.07
C SER A 163 -2.79 -22.49 5.29
N PHE A 164 -2.64 -21.34 5.95
CA PHE A 164 -1.36 -20.63 6.06
C PHE A 164 -0.86 -20.54 7.50
N ASP A 165 0.46 -20.60 7.66
CA ASP A 165 1.14 -20.45 8.95
C ASP A 165 1.36 -18.98 9.31
N ALA A 166 1.36 -18.10 8.31
CA ALA A 166 1.41 -16.64 8.49
C ALA A 166 0.58 -15.91 7.43
N VAL A 167 0.06 -14.73 7.78
CA VAL A 167 -0.65 -13.83 6.86
C VAL A 167 -0.15 -12.41 7.04
N VAL A 168 0.15 -11.73 5.93
CA VAL A 168 0.50 -10.31 5.88
C VAL A 168 -0.38 -9.57 4.89
N SER A 169 -0.50 -8.26 5.08
CA SER A 169 -1.11 -7.34 4.12
C SER A 169 -0.60 -5.93 4.35
N ASN A 170 -0.51 -5.11 3.30
CA ASN A 170 -0.05 -3.73 3.41
C ASN A 170 -0.81 -2.79 2.47
N PHE A 171 -1.61 -1.89 3.05
CA PHE A 171 -2.40 -0.88 2.35
C PHE A 171 -3.31 -1.43 1.24
N VAL A 172 -4.17 -2.39 1.58
CA VAL A 172 -5.05 -3.10 0.65
C VAL A 172 -6.53 -2.91 0.96
N TYR A 173 -6.92 -3.10 2.22
CA TYR A 173 -8.35 -3.19 2.58
C TYR A 173 -9.12 -1.90 2.32
N HIS A 174 -8.49 -0.73 2.48
CA HIS A 174 -9.12 0.56 2.18
C HIS A 174 -9.48 0.72 0.69
N GLU A 175 -8.76 0.04 -0.22
CA GLU A 175 -9.02 0.06 -1.66
C GLU A 175 -10.20 -0.84 -2.08
N VAL A 176 -10.62 -1.78 -1.23
CA VAL A 176 -11.73 -2.71 -1.52
C VAL A 176 -13.07 -1.98 -1.30
N SER A 177 -13.53 -1.29 -2.32
CA SER A 177 -14.74 -0.45 -2.24
C SER A 177 -16.06 -1.24 -2.23
N SER A 178 -16.05 -2.48 -2.70
CA SER A 178 -17.19 -3.39 -2.73
C SER A 178 -17.57 -3.92 -1.34
N GLU A 179 -16.61 -3.98 -0.40
CA GLU A 179 -16.86 -4.33 1.00
C GLU A 179 -16.64 -3.11 1.91
N PRO A 180 -17.73 -2.48 2.38
CA PRO A 180 -17.63 -1.33 3.27
C PRO A 180 -17.15 -1.70 4.69
N ASP A 181 -17.44 -2.92 5.16
CA ASP A 181 -16.95 -3.42 6.43
C ASP A 181 -15.51 -3.94 6.32
N LYS A 182 -14.55 -3.09 6.71
CA LYS A 182 -13.13 -3.44 6.67
C LYS A 182 -12.75 -4.51 7.68
N HIS A 183 -13.50 -4.65 8.77
CA HIS A 183 -13.33 -5.73 9.73
C HIS A 183 -13.63 -7.11 9.11
N ALA A 184 -14.61 -7.19 8.18
CA ALA A 184 -14.90 -8.42 7.45
C ALA A 184 -13.68 -8.88 6.62
N LEU A 185 -12.96 -7.95 5.96
CA LEU A 185 -11.74 -8.25 5.19
C LEU A 185 -10.60 -8.78 6.09
N ILE A 186 -10.44 -8.17 7.27
CA ILE A 186 -9.47 -8.64 8.26
C ILE A 186 -9.85 -10.05 8.74
N ARG A 187 -11.13 -10.28 9.08
CA ARG A 187 -11.62 -11.61 9.50
C ARG A 187 -11.43 -12.67 8.42
N GLU A 188 -11.62 -12.31 7.14
CA GLU A 188 -11.36 -13.23 6.01
C GLU A 188 -9.86 -13.60 5.92
N SER A 189 -8.97 -12.64 6.12
CA SER A 189 -7.53 -12.90 6.20
C SER A 189 -7.17 -13.81 7.39
N LEU A 190 -7.82 -13.62 8.53
CA LEU A 190 -7.63 -14.50 9.71
C LEU A 190 -8.32 -15.86 9.56
N ARG A 191 -9.33 -16.00 8.69
CA ARG A 191 -9.97 -17.29 8.38
C ARG A 191 -8.97 -18.29 7.79
N VAL A 192 -8.16 -17.84 6.85
CA VAL A 192 -7.17 -18.68 6.16
C VAL A 192 -5.93 -18.96 7.00
N LEU A 193 -5.76 -18.28 8.12
CA LEU A 193 -4.66 -18.47 9.06
C LEU A 193 -4.94 -19.67 9.96
N LYS A 194 -3.96 -20.55 10.13
CA LYS A 194 -4.01 -21.71 11.05
C LYS A 194 -4.09 -21.28 12.52
N PRO A 195 -4.66 -22.10 13.41
CA PRO A 195 -4.49 -21.91 14.85
C PRO A 195 -3.00 -21.83 15.22
N GLY A 196 -2.63 -20.83 16.03
CA GLY A 196 -1.24 -20.52 16.40
C GLY A 196 -0.43 -19.81 15.31
N GLY A 197 -1.00 -19.58 14.12
CA GLY A 197 -0.38 -18.84 13.03
C GLY A 197 -0.25 -17.36 13.35
N ALA A 198 0.73 -16.70 12.71
CA ALA A 198 1.05 -15.29 12.94
C ALA A 198 0.43 -14.37 11.88
N PHE A 199 0.12 -13.13 12.24
CA PHE A 199 -0.35 -12.13 11.29
C PHE A 199 0.25 -10.75 11.57
N ALA A 200 0.40 -9.97 10.49
CA ALA A 200 0.74 -8.54 10.53
C ALA A 200 0.06 -7.83 9.35
N LEU A 201 -0.91 -6.98 9.65
CA LEU A 201 -1.81 -6.34 8.68
C LEU A 201 -1.73 -4.83 8.88
N GLN A 202 -1.22 -4.11 7.90
CA GLN A 202 -1.08 -2.65 7.92
C GLN A 202 -2.05 -2.00 6.94
N ASP A 203 -2.81 -1.01 7.40
CA ASP A 203 -3.70 -0.22 6.56
C ASP A 203 -4.01 1.13 7.22
N MET A 204 -4.90 1.93 6.64
CA MET A 204 -5.42 3.21 7.16
C MET A 204 -6.31 3.03 8.41
N MET A 205 -5.91 2.15 9.33
CA MET A 205 -6.75 1.65 10.43
C MET A 205 -7.10 2.70 11.48
N CYS A 206 -6.39 3.84 11.55
CA CYS A 206 -6.75 4.96 12.41
C CYS A 206 -7.82 5.87 11.79
N GLN A 207 -8.25 5.63 10.54
CA GLN A 207 -9.34 6.38 9.93
C GLN A 207 -10.69 5.81 10.40
N GLN A 208 -11.26 6.42 11.44
CA GLN A 208 -12.50 5.98 12.08
C GLN A 208 -13.69 5.84 11.11
N SER A 209 -13.75 6.64 10.05
CA SER A 209 -14.81 6.54 9.04
C SER A 209 -14.79 5.23 8.26
N MET A 210 -13.65 4.55 8.17
CA MET A 210 -13.49 3.26 7.49
C MET A 210 -13.41 2.07 8.44
N TYR A 211 -12.70 2.24 9.55
CA TYR A 211 -12.36 1.15 10.47
C TYR A 211 -13.06 1.23 11.83
N GLY A 212 -13.81 2.31 12.10
CA GLY A 212 -14.44 2.47 13.42
C GLY A 212 -13.42 2.51 14.57
N ASP A 213 -13.78 1.88 15.69
CA ASP A 213 -12.93 1.77 16.87
C ASP A 213 -12.08 0.48 16.81
N MET A 214 -10.80 0.62 16.50
CA MET A 214 -9.88 -0.50 16.37
C MET A 214 -9.54 -1.18 17.71
N GLU A 215 -9.59 -0.46 18.83
CA GLU A 215 -9.40 -1.08 20.15
C GLU A 215 -10.59 -1.99 20.50
N ALA A 216 -11.82 -1.52 20.24
CA ALA A 216 -13.01 -2.34 20.38
C ALA A 216 -12.96 -3.58 19.47
N PHE A 217 -12.47 -3.41 18.23
CA PHE A 217 -12.29 -4.53 17.31
C PHE A 217 -11.22 -5.54 17.77
N CYS A 218 -10.13 -5.08 18.36
CA CYS A 218 -9.15 -5.97 19.00
C CYS A 218 -9.78 -6.81 20.12
N ASP A 219 -10.66 -6.19 20.94
CA ASP A 219 -11.38 -6.92 21.98
C ASP A 219 -12.39 -7.92 21.41
N GLU A 220 -12.99 -7.63 20.25
CA GLU A 220 -13.80 -8.61 19.53
C GLU A 220 -12.96 -9.80 19.06
N LEU A 221 -11.83 -9.56 18.43
CA LEU A 221 -10.94 -10.62 17.95
C LEU A 221 -10.48 -11.53 19.09
N ARG A 222 -10.16 -10.96 20.27
CA ARG A 222 -9.81 -11.75 21.47
C ARG A 222 -10.99 -12.62 21.94
N ARG A 223 -12.21 -12.08 21.93
CA ARG A 223 -13.43 -12.84 22.27
C ARG A 223 -13.74 -13.95 21.25
N ASP A 224 -13.38 -13.73 19.99
CA ASP A 224 -13.53 -14.71 18.91
C ASP A 224 -12.42 -15.79 18.93
N GLY A 225 -11.48 -15.72 19.89
CA GLY A 225 -10.47 -16.76 20.13
C GLY A 225 -9.11 -16.48 19.50
N ILE A 226 -8.84 -15.26 19.01
CA ILE A 226 -7.48 -14.86 18.61
C ILE A 226 -6.63 -14.73 19.87
N ALA A 227 -5.57 -15.53 19.96
CA ALA A 227 -4.79 -15.69 21.19
C ALA A 227 -3.98 -14.44 21.56
N GLU A 228 -3.45 -13.74 20.57
CA GLU A 228 -2.64 -12.55 20.75
C GLU A 228 -3.02 -11.50 19.70
N VAL A 229 -3.41 -10.30 20.15
CA VAL A 229 -3.80 -9.17 19.28
C VAL A 229 -3.18 -7.90 19.82
N HIS A 230 -2.42 -7.24 18.99
CA HIS A 230 -1.83 -5.91 19.23
C HIS A 230 -2.26 -4.96 18.12
N PHE A 231 -2.54 -3.72 18.49
CA PHE A 231 -2.78 -2.64 17.55
C PHE A 231 -1.78 -1.51 17.81
N GLU A 232 -1.02 -1.15 16.79
CA GLU A 232 -0.12 -0.01 16.82
C GLU A 232 -0.70 1.09 15.93
N PRO A 233 -1.26 2.15 16.54
CA PRO A 233 -1.79 3.28 15.78
C PRO A 233 -0.65 4.17 15.26
N HIS A 234 -0.96 4.92 14.20
CA HIS A 234 -0.10 5.96 13.65
C HIS A 234 1.30 5.49 13.27
N THR A 235 1.37 4.35 12.55
CA THR A 235 2.66 3.82 12.05
C THR A 235 3.35 4.78 11.07
N GLU A 236 2.61 5.75 10.51
CA GLU A 236 3.17 6.86 9.75
C GLU A 236 4.06 7.80 10.58
N ASP A 237 4.02 7.72 11.90
CA ASP A 237 4.87 8.52 12.78
C ASP A 237 6.29 7.96 12.94
N ALA A 238 6.59 6.83 12.29
CA ALA A 238 7.94 6.28 12.24
C ALA A 238 8.97 7.37 11.83
N PRO A 239 10.15 7.45 12.49
CA PRO A 239 11.10 8.54 12.30
C PRO A 239 11.64 8.71 10.87
N PHE A 240 11.63 7.63 10.08
CA PHE A 240 12.08 7.65 8.69
C PHE A 240 11.05 8.22 7.71
N ILE A 241 9.78 8.43 8.14
CA ILE A 241 8.71 8.92 7.29
C ILE A 241 8.70 10.46 7.31
N PRO A 242 8.96 11.13 6.17
CA PRO A 242 8.96 12.58 6.11
C PRO A 242 7.59 13.19 6.40
N ALA A 243 7.54 14.29 7.13
CA ALA A 243 6.29 14.91 7.54
C ALA A 243 5.36 15.28 6.36
N TYR A 244 5.91 15.64 5.22
CA TYR A 244 5.10 16.06 4.07
C TYR A 244 4.36 14.90 3.37
N VAL A 245 4.76 13.63 3.57
CA VAL A 245 4.01 12.49 3.05
C VAL A 245 2.90 12.02 4.01
N LYS A 246 2.81 12.59 5.22
CA LYS A 246 1.76 12.30 6.21
C LYS A 246 0.45 13.06 5.95
N ALA A 247 0.24 13.53 4.73
CA ALA A 247 -1.00 14.23 4.37
C ALA A 247 -2.22 13.26 4.37
N PRO A 248 -3.46 13.76 4.64
CA PRO A 248 -4.67 12.93 4.68
C PRO A 248 -4.97 12.13 3.41
N TRP A 249 -4.48 12.62 2.27
CA TRP A 249 -4.63 11.95 0.96
C TRP A 249 -3.43 11.08 0.59
N MET A 250 -2.52 10.81 1.53
CA MET A 250 -1.35 9.94 1.35
C MET A 250 -1.41 8.79 2.36
N ILE A 251 -0.62 8.83 3.44
CA ILE A 251 -0.50 7.73 4.40
C ILE A 251 -0.99 8.09 5.81
N SER A 252 -1.70 9.20 5.99
CA SER A 252 -2.20 9.61 7.31
C SER A 252 -3.24 8.63 7.85
N GLY A 253 -3.10 8.27 9.10
CA GLY A 253 -3.99 7.35 9.78
C GLY A 253 -3.63 5.88 9.55
N ALA A 254 -2.39 5.60 9.19
CA ALA A 254 -1.89 4.24 9.13
C ALA A 254 -1.88 3.57 10.51
N GLY A 255 -2.18 2.29 10.56
CA GLY A 255 -2.10 1.47 11.75
C GLY A 255 -1.72 0.05 11.41
N LEU A 256 -1.15 -0.66 12.36
CA LEU A 256 -0.72 -2.05 12.21
C LEU A 256 -1.43 -2.93 13.25
N LEU A 257 -2.13 -3.94 12.77
CA LEU A 257 -2.73 -4.99 13.57
C LEU A 257 -1.90 -6.26 13.43
N TRP A 258 -1.38 -6.80 14.54
CA TRP A 258 -0.53 -7.97 14.50
C TRP A 258 -0.72 -8.88 15.71
N GLY A 259 -0.30 -10.14 15.60
CA GLY A 259 -0.44 -11.11 16.67
C GLY A 259 -0.44 -12.56 16.20
N ARG A 260 -1.16 -13.41 16.96
CA ARG A 260 -1.30 -14.86 16.73
C ARG A 260 -2.74 -15.29 16.88
N LYS A 261 -3.19 -16.15 15.94
CA LYS A 261 -4.52 -16.79 16.01
C LYS A 261 -4.55 -17.91 17.04
#